data_2c53c90d34c571fb512a92cc09b9137a
#
_entry.id   2c53c90d34c571fb512a92cc09b9137a
#
_cell.length_a   1.000
_cell.length_b   1.000
_cell.length_c   1.000
_cell.angle_alpha   90.00
_cell.angle_beta   90.00
_cell.angle_gamma   90.00
#
_symmetry.space_group_name_H-M   'P 1'
#
loop_
_entity.id
_entity.type
_entity.pdbx_description
1 polymer ?
#
loop_
_entity_poly.entity_id
_entity_poly.type
_entity_poly.pdbx_seq_one_letter_code
_entity_poly.pdbx_strand_id
1 'polypeptide(L)'
;MNLASIDIGSNGARLLIKRFDPEAIREEDRIKKLMFIRIPLRLGKDVFTLGKVSKEREKMMLHMMKGFKQFMKLNDVEAFRACATSAMRDAENGKKVLKKIEKQTGIKLEIIKGQEEAQLLYNNLVEKTDSNEGSFAYIDVGGGSTEVSIIHDGVLAESYSYNMGTLRMLSGKVTAETEKLFKENLTRYAEQYGDIRIIGSGGNINKLNKLARHSKQDSKNLTLAELKR
;
A
#
# COMPACT_ATOMS: atom_id res chain seq x y z
N MET A 1 8.86 -16.23 17.14
CA MET A 1 9.76 -15.31 16.41
C MET A 1 9.12 -13.95 16.21
N ASN A 2 9.91 -12.88 16.25
CA ASN A 2 9.42 -11.54 15.97
C ASN A 2 9.87 -11.09 14.58
N LEU A 3 8.91 -10.68 13.77
CA LEU A 3 9.13 -10.30 12.37
C LEU A 3 8.72 -8.85 12.14
N ALA A 4 9.41 -8.13 11.24
CA ALA A 4 9.05 -6.78 10.89
C ALA A 4 8.85 -6.58 9.38
N SER A 5 7.95 -5.67 9.03
CA SER A 5 7.84 -5.13 7.69
C SER A 5 7.97 -3.61 7.71
N ILE A 6 8.73 -3.07 6.75
CA ILE A 6 8.85 -1.64 6.50
C ILE A 6 8.29 -1.38 5.10
N ASP A 7 7.30 -0.50 5.03
CA ASP A 7 6.67 -0.05 3.79
C ASP A 7 6.88 1.46 3.62
N ILE A 8 7.48 1.88 2.51
CA ILE A 8 7.72 3.29 2.17
C ILE A 8 6.91 3.66 0.94
N GLY A 9 5.72 4.17 1.18
CA GLY A 9 4.81 4.67 0.15
C GLY A 9 5.02 6.15 -0.18
N SER A 10 4.30 6.64 -1.18
CA SER A 10 4.37 8.04 -1.62
C SER A 10 3.94 9.06 -0.55
N ASN A 11 3.00 8.70 0.32
CA ASN A 11 2.47 9.61 1.35
C ASN A 11 3.09 9.38 2.74
N GLY A 12 3.41 8.14 3.08
CA GLY A 12 3.94 7.81 4.40
C GLY A 12 4.74 6.54 4.40
N ALA A 13 5.50 6.38 5.47
CA ALA A 13 6.23 5.15 5.76
C ALA A 13 5.60 4.45 6.97
N ARG A 14 5.69 3.13 7.00
CA ARG A 14 5.14 2.28 8.06
C ARG A 14 6.18 1.28 8.53
N LEU A 15 6.19 1.04 9.84
CA LEU A 15 6.86 -0.11 10.45
C LEU A 15 5.78 -0.92 11.15
N LEU A 16 5.69 -2.20 10.84
CA LEU A 16 4.84 -3.17 11.52
C LEU A 16 5.72 -4.26 12.10
N ILE A 17 5.59 -4.54 13.40
CA ILE A 17 6.25 -5.65 14.07
C ILE A 17 5.19 -6.61 14.58
N LYS A 18 5.31 -7.88 14.22
CA LYS A 18 4.43 -8.96 14.67
C LYS A 18 5.26 -10.06 15.32
N ARG A 19 4.69 -10.69 16.34
CA ARG A 19 5.14 -11.98 16.85
C ARG A 19 4.40 -13.08 16.09
N PHE A 20 5.14 -14.06 15.64
CA PHE A 20 4.64 -15.32 15.13
C PHE A 20 4.97 -16.44 16.11
N ASP A 21 3.95 -17.14 16.58
CA ASP A 21 4.04 -18.29 17.47
C ASP A 21 3.40 -19.50 16.79
N PRO A 22 4.20 -20.39 16.21
CA PRO A 22 3.69 -21.58 15.51
C PRO A 22 3.05 -22.61 16.45
N GLU A 23 3.40 -22.56 17.74
CA GLU A 23 2.93 -23.51 18.75
C GLU A 23 1.65 -23.05 19.47
N ALA A 24 1.15 -21.86 19.14
CA ALA A 24 -0.09 -21.37 19.72
C ALA A 24 -1.27 -22.31 19.41
N ILE A 25 -2.01 -22.67 20.46
CA ILE A 25 -3.13 -23.63 20.37
C ILE A 25 -4.25 -23.06 19.49
N ARG A 26 -4.56 -21.77 19.63
CA ARG A 26 -5.59 -21.09 18.82
C ARG A 26 -4.93 -20.40 17.64
N GLU A 27 -5.51 -20.53 16.47
CA GLU A 27 -5.00 -19.92 15.24
C GLU A 27 -4.90 -18.39 15.34
N GLU A 28 -5.88 -17.76 16.01
CA GLU A 28 -5.92 -16.30 16.26
C GLU A 28 -4.77 -15.80 17.12
N ASP A 29 -4.16 -16.65 17.96
CA ASP A 29 -3.02 -16.32 18.83
C ASP A 29 -1.66 -16.51 18.13
N ARG A 30 -1.63 -17.19 16.98
CA ARG A 30 -0.38 -17.41 16.22
C ARG A 30 0.28 -16.15 15.72
N ILE A 31 -0.50 -15.09 15.47
CA ILE A 31 0.03 -13.81 14.97
C ILE A 31 -0.43 -12.67 15.86
N LYS A 32 0.48 -12.12 16.66
CA LYS A 32 0.22 -10.97 17.53
C LYS A 32 0.93 -9.72 17.03
N LYS A 33 0.19 -8.63 16.85
CA LYS A 33 0.78 -7.32 16.55
C LYS A 33 1.44 -6.74 17.80
N LEU A 34 2.77 -6.50 17.74
CA LEU A 34 3.55 -5.89 18.83
C LEU A 34 3.63 -4.37 18.68
N MET A 35 3.89 -3.89 17.46
CA MET A 35 4.07 -2.46 17.20
C MET A 35 3.61 -2.07 15.80
N PHE A 36 3.01 -0.89 15.69
CA PHE A 36 2.71 -0.25 14.41
C PHE A 36 3.02 1.23 14.49
N ILE A 37 3.93 1.69 13.63
CA ILE A 37 4.31 3.09 13.51
C ILE A 37 4.01 3.56 12.10
N ARG A 38 3.42 4.74 11.99
CA ARG A 38 3.21 5.44 10.70
C ARG A 38 3.80 6.83 10.76
N ILE A 39 4.65 7.17 9.78
CA ILE A 39 5.29 8.48 9.65
C ILE A 39 4.86 9.13 8.34
N PRO A 40 4.33 10.37 8.34
CA PRO A 40 3.91 11.08 7.15
C PRO A 40 5.11 11.66 6.39
N LEU A 41 5.85 10.81 5.70
CA LEU A 41 7.09 11.17 5.01
C LEU A 41 6.85 12.04 3.77
N ARG A 42 5.70 11.85 3.07
CA ARG A 42 5.24 12.64 1.92
C ARG A 42 6.23 12.72 0.76
N LEU A 43 6.92 11.63 0.44
CA LEU A 43 7.88 11.56 -0.69
C LEU A 43 7.26 11.94 -2.03
N GLY A 44 6.00 11.56 -2.24
CA GLY A 44 5.29 11.85 -3.49
C GLY A 44 5.14 13.35 -3.77
N LYS A 45 5.09 14.20 -2.73
CA LYS A 45 5.06 15.65 -2.93
C LYS A 45 6.30 16.13 -3.67
N ASP A 46 7.48 15.67 -3.26
CA ASP A 46 8.73 16.06 -3.90
C ASP A 46 8.89 15.37 -5.27
N VAL A 47 8.70 14.05 -5.31
CA VAL A 47 8.99 13.25 -6.51
C VAL A 47 8.08 13.62 -7.68
N PHE A 48 6.78 13.82 -7.44
CA PHE A 48 5.85 14.15 -8.52
C PHE A 48 5.90 15.62 -8.94
N THR A 49 6.55 16.50 -8.15
CA THR A 49 6.77 17.91 -8.55
C THR A 49 8.19 18.15 -9.06
N LEU A 50 9.20 17.58 -8.40
CA LEU A 50 10.63 17.85 -8.64
C LEU A 50 11.33 16.73 -9.44
N GLY A 51 10.68 15.58 -9.67
CA GLY A 51 11.29 14.40 -10.29
C GLY A 51 12.25 13.62 -9.37
N LYS A 52 12.51 14.08 -8.16
CA LYS A 52 13.52 13.53 -7.25
C LYS A 52 13.16 13.69 -5.79
N VAL A 53 13.77 12.89 -4.93
CA VAL A 53 13.74 13.08 -3.47
C VAL A 53 14.61 14.28 -3.10
N SER A 54 14.07 15.26 -2.40
CA SER A 54 14.83 16.43 -1.91
C SER A 54 15.83 16.03 -0.82
N LYS A 55 16.82 16.87 -0.58
CA LYS A 55 17.79 16.67 0.51
C LYS A 55 17.11 16.65 1.90
N GLU A 56 16.07 17.45 2.07
CA GLU A 56 15.27 17.47 3.30
C GLU A 56 14.59 16.11 3.53
N ARG A 57 13.88 15.58 2.52
CA ARG A 57 13.20 14.27 2.61
C ARG A 57 14.19 13.12 2.78
N GLU A 58 15.34 13.19 2.09
CA GLU A 58 16.41 12.22 2.28
C GLU A 58 16.89 12.20 3.75
N LYS A 59 17.10 13.38 4.37
CA LYS A 59 17.49 13.51 5.77
C LYS A 59 16.39 12.95 6.70
N MET A 60 15.12 13.31 6.47
CA MET A 60 13.98 12.79 7.23
C MET A 60 13.92 11.26 7.15
N MET A 61 14.05 10.72 5.93
CA MET A 61 14.04 9.29 5.66
C MET A 61 15.16 8.56 6.41
N LEU A 62 16.36 9.14 6.42
CA LEU A 62 17.50 8.57 7.15
C LEU A 62 17.25 8.52 8.66
N HIS A 63 16.74 9.62 9.26
CA HIS A 63 16.43 9.65 10.69
C HIS A 63 15.34 8.65 11.06
N MET A 64 14.30 8.58 10.23
CA MET A 64 13.22 7.61 10.37
C MET A 64 13.75 6.16 10.36
N MET A 65 14.59 5.82 9.38
CA MET A 65 15.15 4.46 9.27
C MET A 65 16.08 4.12 10.43
N LYS A 66 16.84 5.08 10.95
CA LYS A 66 17.59 4.90 12.21
C LYS A 66 16.65 4.61 13.38
N GLY A 67 15.54 5.32 13.50
CA GLY A 67 14.50 5.06 14.50
C GLY A 67 13.88 3.66 14.35
N PHE A 68 13.51 3.27 13.13
CA PHE A 68 12.97 1.92 12.84
C PHE A 68 13.95 0.81 13.24
N LYS A 69 15.25 1.02 12.98
CA LYS A 69 16.30 0.08 13.44
C LYS A 69 16.29 -0.09 14.96
N GLN A 70 16.14 0.99 15.73
CA GLN A 70 16.10 0.91 17.19
C GLN A 70 14.82 0.22 17.67
N PHE A 71 13.66 0.49 17.07
CA PHE A 71 12.41 -0.20 17.40
C PHE A 71 12.45 -1.70 17.07
N MET A 72 13.08 -2.08 15.97
CA MET A 72 13.29 -3.50 15.65
C MET A 72 14.21 -4.18 16.68
N LYS A 73 15.29 -3.50 17.11
CA LYS A 73 16.17 -4.02 18.16
C LYS A 73 15.43 -4.14 19.52
N LEU A 74 14.65 -3.12 19.90
CA LEU A 74 13.87 -3.11 21.15
C LEU A 74 12.88 -4.28 21.22
N ASN A 75 12.41 -4.76 20.09
CA ASN A 75 11.44 -5.84 20.00
C ASN A 75 12.08 -7.18 19.56
N ASP A 76 13.39 -7.32 19.65
CA ASP A 76 14.12 -8.55 19.29
C ASP A 76 13.68 -9.12 17.93
N VAL A 77 13.60 -8.26 16.91
CA VAL A 77 13.19 -8.65 15.56
C VAL A 77 14.27 -9.52 14.94
N GLU A 78 13.90 -10.75 14.61
CA GLU A 78 14.78 -11.76 14.04
C GLU A 78 14.95 -11.64 12.53
N ALA A 79 13.86 -11.25 11.82
CA ALA A 79 13.91 -11.03 10.38
C ALA A 79 12.97 -9.87 9.98
N PHE A 80 13.34 -9.18 8.91
CA PHE A 80 12.51 -8.11 8.37
C PHE A 80 12.60 -8.03 6.85
N ARG A 81 11.55 -7.46 6.24
CA ARG A 81 11.56 -7.03 4.85
C ARG A 81 11.24 -5.53 4.78
N ALA A 82 11.97 -4.79 3.93
CA ALA A 82 11.78 -3.36 3.76
C ALA A 82 11.59 -3.03 2.28
N CYS A 83 10.41 -2.48 1.94
CA CYS A 83 10.03 -2.17 0.58
C CYS A 83 9.75 -0.68 0.39
N ALA A 84 10.04 -0.19 -0.81
CA ALA A 84 9.66 1.14 -1.26
C ALA A 84 8.91 1.03 -2.59
N THR A 85 7.88 1.88 -2.76
CA THR A 85 6.94 1.78 -3.88
C THR A 85 7.03 2.96 -4.86
N SER A 86 5.94 3.38 -5.44
CA SER A 86 5.83 4.29 -6.59
C SER A 86 6.71 5.55 -6.49
N ALA A 87 6.74 6.28 -5.38
CA ALA A 87 7.57 7.49 -5.28
C ALA A 87 9.07 7.20 -5.42
N MET A 88 9.57 6.15 -4.75
CA MET A 88 11.00 5.79 -4.86
C MET A 88 11.34 5.17 -6.21
N ARG A 89 10.36 4.50 -6.86
CA ARG A 89 10.50 3.93 -8.20
C ARG A 89 10.66 5.03 -9.26
N ASP A 90 9.91 6.13 -9.12
CA ASP A 90 9.91 7.24 -10.07
C ASP A 90 11.00 8.28 -9.81
N ALA A 91 11.57 8.32 -8.62
CA ALA A 91 12.59 9.30 -8.28
C ALA A 91 13.90 9.06 -9.05
N GLU A 92 14.39 10.06 -9.80
CA GLU A 92 15.67 10.02 -10.52
C GLU A 92 16.83 9.61 -9.60
N ASN A 93 16.83 10.08 -8.36
CA ASN A 93 17.88 9.79 -7.37
C ASN A 93 17.49 8.65 -6.41
N GLY A 94 16.36 7.96 -6.61
CA GLY A 94 15.80 6.97 -5.70
C GLY A 94 16.82 5.90 -5.28
N LYS A 95 17.43 5.22 -6.26
CA LYS A 95 18.45 4.18 -6.00
C LYS A 95 19.65 4.72 -5.20
N LYS A 96 20.09 5.96 -5.45
CA LYS A 96 21.21 6.59 -4.73
C LYS A 96 20.85 6.87 -3.29
N VAL A 97 19.63 7.35 -3.04
CA VAL A 97 19.09 7.59 -1.68
C VAL A 97 19.01 6.29 -0.90
N LEU A 98 18.47 5.21 -1.50
CA LEU A 98 18.36 3.90 -0.83
C LEU A 98 19.74 3.32 -0.47
N LYS A 99 20.71 3.36 -1.38
CA LYS A 99 22.09 2.91 -1.09
C LYS A 99 22.73 3.68 0.07
N LYS A 100 22.48 5.00 0.17
CA LYS A 100 22.98 5.81 1.29
C LYS A 100 22.33 5.43 2.61
N ILE A 101 21.02 5.17 2.61
CA ILE A 101 20.28 4.69 3.80
C ILE A 101 20.82 3.35 4.24
N GLU A 102 20.96 2.39 3.33
CA GLU A 102 21.52 1.06 3.60
C GLU A 102 22.91 1.16 4.23
N LYS A 103 23.81 1.97 3.65
CA LYS A 103 25.15 2.19 4.19
C LYS A 103 25.17 2.73 5.62
N GLN A 104 24.21 3.60 5.98
CA GLN A 104 24.17 4.24 7.30
C GLN A 104 23.34 3.50 8.35
N THR A 105 22.41 2.64 7.92
CA THR A 105 21.51 1.94 8.84
C THR A 105 21.67 0.43 8.85
N GLY A 106 22.26 -0.14 7.79
CA GLY A 106 22.29 -1.57 7.53
C GLY A 106 20.95 -2.15 7.06
N ILE A 107 19.93 -1.29 6.83
CA ILE A 107 18.62 -1.73 6.34
C ILE A 107 18.62 -1.60 4.81
N LYS A 108 18.55 -2.73 4.13
CA LYS A 108 18.37 -2.80 2.68
C LYS A 108 16.91 -2.59 2.34
N LEU A 109 16.63 -1.57 1.52
CA LEU A 109 15.31 -1.25 1.00
C LEU A 109 15.21 -1.71 -0.46
N GLU A 110 14.18 -2.49 -0.78
CA GLU A 110 13.88 -2.97 -2.13
C GLU A 110 12.86 -2.07 -2.80
N ILE A 111 13.09 -1.65 -4.04
CA ILE A 111 12.05 -1.01 -4.85
C ILE A 111 11.24 -2.12 -5.51
N ILE A 112 10.01 -2.34 -5.06
CA ILE A 112 9.14 -3.36 -5.63
C ILE A 112 8.36 -2.83 -6.84
N LYS A 113 8.05 -3.72 -7.78
CA LYS A 113 7.20 -3.42 -8.94
C LYS A 113 5.73 -3.32 -8.50
N GLY A 114 4.92 -2.59 -9.27
CA GLY A 114 3.49 -2.45 -8.98
C GLY A 114 2.73 -3.79 -8.97
N GLN A 115 3.09 -4.72 -9.85
CA GLN A 115 2.51 -6.07 -9.85
C GLN A 115 2.86 -6.85 -8.57
N GLU A 116 4.08 -6.72 -8.07
CA GLU A 116 4.47 -7.34 -6.80
C GLU A 116 3.71 -6.71 -5.62
N GLU A 117 3.54 -5.38 -5.63
CA GLU A 117 2.74 -4.66 -4.65
C GLU A 117 1.29 -5.18 -4.63
N ALA A 118 0.67 -5.32 -5.80
CA ALA A 118 -0.68 -5.86 -5.94
C ALA A 118 -0.79 -7.33 -5.48
N GLN A 119 0.20 -8.18 -5.77
CA GLN A 119 0.24 -9.55 -5.28
C GLN A 119 0.36 -9.65 -3.75
N LEU A 120 1.17 -8.78 -3.13
CA LEU A 120 1.28 -8.72 -1.67
C LEU A 120 -0.04 -8.29 -1.02
N LEU A 121 -0.77 -7.37 -1.66
CA LEU A 121 -2.09 -6.96 -1.21
C LEU A 121 -3.11 -8.11 -1.31
N TYR A 122 -3.12 -8.83 -2.43
CA TYR A 122 -3.98 -10.00 -2.62
C TYR A 122 -3.72 -11.08 -1.55
N ASN A 123 -2.48 -11.46 -1.30
CA ASN A 123 -2.15 -12.47 -0.31
C ASN A 123 -2.68 -12.13 1.09
N ASN A 124 -2.69 -10.83 1.45
CA ASN A 124 -3.27 -10.36 2.72
C ASN A 124 -4.82 -10.39 2.74
N LEU A 125 -5.46 -10.44 1.58
CA LEU A 125 -6.93 -10.46 1.47
C LEU A 125 -7.50 -11.85 1.57
N VAL A 126 -6.90 -12.80 0.87
CA VAL A 126 -7.35 -14.20 0.83
C VAL A 126 -7.42 -14.80 2.23
N GLU A 127 -6.50 -14.37 3.12
CA GLU A 127 -6.53 -14.76 4.54
C GLU A 127 -7.75 -14.22 5.32
N LYS A 128 -8.54 -13.31 4.75
CA LYS A 128 -9.61 -12.58 5.47
C LYS A 128 -11.00 -12.67 4.86
N THR A 129 -11.14 -13.31 3.71
CA THR A 129 -12.45 -13.44 3.03
C THR A 129 -13.08 -14.79 3.31
N ASP A 130 -14.19 -14.79 4.06
CA ASP A 130 -14.94 -15.99 4.42
C ASP A 130 -15.80 -16.57 3.28
N SER A 131 -15.93 -15.87 2.14
CA SER A 131 -16.67 -16.37 0.97
C SER A 131 -15.84 -16.27 -0.29
N ASN A 132 -15.57 -17.42 -0.88
CA ASN A 132 -14.80 -17.53 -2.14
C ASN A 132 -15.69 -17.46 -3.39
N GLU A 133 -17.00 -17.23 -3.28
CA GLU A 133 -17.93 -17.24 -4.42
C GLU A 133 -18.15 -15.84 -5.00
N GLY A 134 -18.14 -15.77 -6.33
CA GLY A 134 -18.41 -14.56 -7.10
C GLY A 134 -17.18 -13.70 -7.40
N SER A 135 -17.42 -12.52 -7.96
CA SER A 135 -16.37 -11.61 -8.43
C SER A 135 -16.16 -10.43 -7.49
N PHE A 136 -14.91 -10.13 -7.17
CA PHE A 136 -14.51 -8.99 -6.36
C PHE A 136 -13.42 -8.19 -7.05
N ALA A 137 -13.55 -6.86 -7.08
CA ALA A 137 -12.46 -5.95 -7.41
C ALA A 137 -11.89 -5.35 -6.12
N TYR A 138 -10.67 -5.73 -5.81
CA TYR A 138 -9.93 -5.09 -4.75
C TYR A 138 -9.16 -3.91 -5.28
N ILE A 139 -9.42 -2.72 -4.73
CA ILE A 139 -8.85 -1.46 -5.20
C ILE A 139 -8.12 -0.76 -4.05
N ASP A 140 -6.80 -0.58 -4.18
CA ASP A 140 -6.00 0.23 -3.26
C ASP A 140 -5.56 1.53 -3.96
N VAL A 141 -6.10 2.66 -3.50
CA VAL A 141 -5.75 3.97 -4.02
C VAL A 141 -4.67 4.59 -3.16
N GLY A 142 -3.44 4.49 -3.64
CA GLY A 142 -2.27 5.09 -3.01
C GLY A 142 -2.06 6.56 -3.37
N GLY A 143 -0.92 7.11 -2.96
CA GLY A 143 -0.52 8.47 -3.35
C GLY A 143 0.03 8.56 -4.77
N GLY A 144 0.73 7.53 -5.24
CA GLY A 144 1.40 7.55 -6.55
C GLY A 144 0.84 6.55 -7.56
N SER A 145 0.19 5.49 -7.08
CA SER A 145 -0.40 4.43 -7.91
C SER A 145 -1.76 4.01 -7.38
N THR A 146 -2.48 3.26 -8.19
CA THR A 146 -3.71 2.56 -7.83
C THR A 146 -3.56 1.12 -8.29
N GLU A 147 -3.68 0.19 -7.35
CA GLU A 147 -3.68 -1.23 -7.59
C GLU A 147 -5.11 -1.73 -7.71
N VAL A 148 -5.38 -2.51 -8.76
CA VAL A 148 -6.66 -3.18 -9.00
C VAL A 148 -6.39 -4.67 -9.15
N SER A 149 -7.02 -5.49 -8.31
CA SER A 149 -6.95 -6.94 -8.38
C SER A 149 -8.37 -7.51 -8.50
N ILE A 150 -8.60 -8.33 -9.51
CA ILE A 150 -9.85 -9.04 -9.71
C ILE A 150 -9.70 -10.44 -9.14
N ILE A 151 -10.57 -10.76 -8.21
CA ILE A 151 -10.69 -12.08 -7.61
C ILE A 151 -12.01 -12.68 -8.08
N HIS A 152 -11.94 -13.85 -8.70
CA HIS A 152 -13.09 -14.58 -9.20
C HIS A 152 -13.05 -15.99 -8.60
N ASP A 153 -14.11 -16.37 -7.91
CA ASP A 153 -14.23 -17.65 -7.20
C ASP A 153 -13.01 -17.99 -6.34
N GLY A 154 -12.57 -17.00 -5.55
CA GLY A 154 -11.45 -17.15 -4.61
C GLY A 154 -10.06 -17.11 -5.25
N VAL A 155 -9.94 -17.01 -6.57
CA VAL A 155 -8.66 -17.00 -7.30
C VAL A 155 -8.36 -15.59 -7.82
N LEU A 156 -7.09 -15.17 -7.74
CA LEU A 156 -6.62 -13.95 -8.39
C LEU A 156 -6.65 -14.15 -9.90
N ALA A 157 -7.66 -13.61 -10.56
CA ALA A 157 -7.81 -13.71 -11.99
C ALA A 157 -6.94 -12.69 -12.73
N GLU A 158 -6.94 -11.46 -12.26
CA GLU A 158 -6.13 -10.38 -12.86
C GLU A 158 -5.63 -9.40 -11.79
N SER A 159 -4.50 -8.76 -12.08
CA SER A 159 -3.95 -7.72 -11.23
C SER A 159 -3.17 -6.70 -12.05
N TYR A 160 -3.40 -5.42 -11.78
CA TYR A 160 -2.72 -4.33 -12.45
C TYR A 160 -2.45 -3.17 -11.51
N SER A 161 -1.28 -2.52 -11.67
CA SER A 161 -0.92 -1.28 -10.97
C SER A 161 -0.83 -0.13 -11.96
N TYR A 162 -1.69 0.85 -11.77
CA TYR A 162 -1.75 2.05 -12.61
C TYR A 162 -0.96 3.18 -11.96
N ASN A 163 -0.15 3.89 -12.74
CA ASN A 163 0.54 5.11 -12.30
C ASN A 163 -0.44 6.28 -12.10
N MET A 164 -1.47 6.05 -11.30
CA MET A 164 -2.57 6.95 -10.99
C MET A 164 -2.91 6.88 -9.51
N GLY A 165 -2.36 7.81 -8.73
CA GLY A 165 -2.62 7.94 -7.30
C GLY A 165 -2.93 9.38 -6.94
N THR A 166 -3.47 9.64 -5.76
CA THR A 166 -3.99 10.96 -5.38
C THR A 166 -2.96 12.09 -5.47
N LEU A 167 -1.71 11.87 -5.06
CA LEU A 167 -0.67 12.89 -5.15
C LEU A 167 -0.18 13.07 -6.58
N ARG A 168 -0.12 11.98 -7.37
CA ARG A 168 0.24 12.06 -8.79
C ARG A 168 -0.83 12.82 -9.59
N MET A 169 -2.11 12.57 -9.33
CA MET A 169 -3.23 13.31 -9.93
C MET A 169 -3.17 14.80 -9.60
N LEU A 170 -3.00 15.15 -8.32
CA LEU A 170 -2.88 16.53 -7.86
C LEU A 170 -1.68 17.27 -8.47
N SER A 171 -0.64 16.55 -8.88
CA SER A 171 0.55 17.10 -9.53
C SER A 171 0.46 17.13 -11.06
N GLY A 172 -0.68 16.76 -11.65
CA GLY A 172 -0.87 16.69 -13.11
C GLY A 172 0.08 15.69 -13.81
N LYS A 173 0.51 14.63 -13.11
CA LYS A 173 1.49 13.64 -13.60
C LYS A 173 0.87 12.31 -14.00
N VAL A 174 -0.46 12.24 -14.11
CA VAL A 174 -1.15 11.11 -14.73
C VAL A 174 -1.21 11.38 -16.23
N THR A 175 -0.81 10.38 -17.03
CA THR A 175 -0.84 10.52 -18.49
C THR A 175 -2.19 10.10 -19.06
N ALA A 176 -2.56 10.64 -20.23
CA ALA A 176 -3.78 10.26 -20.92
C ALA A 176 -3.82 8.75 -21.26
N GLU A 177 -2.66 8.16 -21.56
CA GLU A 177 -2.53 6.71 -21.81
C GLU A 177 -2.86 5.90 -20.57
N THR A 178 -2.41 6.34 -19.38
CA THR A 178 -2.72 5.68 -18.11
C THR A 178 -4.21 5.74 -17.81
N GLU A 179 -4.85 6.90 -18.01
CA GLU A 179 -6.30 7.06 -17.82
C GLU A 179 -7.11 6.21 -18.80
N LYS A 180 -6.69 6.18 -20.06
CA LYS A 180 -7.31 5.37 -21.10
C LYS A 180 -7.23 3.88 -20.75
N LEU A 181 -6.02 3.39 -20.43
CA LEU A 181 -5.79 1.99 -20.07
C LEU A 181 -6.59 1.60 -18.81
N PHE A 182 -6.68 2.48 -17.82
CA PHE A 182 -7.48 2.26 -16.62
C PHE A 182 -8.97 2.05 -16.97
N LYS A 183 -9.54 2.93 -17.80
CA LYS A 183 -10.94 2.85 -18.22
C LYS A 183 -11.21 1.59 -19.05
N GLU A 184 -10.34 1.29 -20.02
CA GLU A 184 -10.45 0.11 -20.87
C GLU A 184 -10.43 -1.19 -20.06
N ASN A 185 -9.49 -1.29 -19.09
CA ASN A 185 -9.42 -2.47 -18.24
C ASN A 185 -10.64 -2.60 -17.33
N LEU A 186 -11.14 -1.52 -16.74
CA LEU A 186 -12.34 -1.58 -15.90
C LEU A 186 -13.58 -2.01 -16.70
N THR A 187 -13.73 -1.51 -17.93
CA THR A 187 -14.82 -1.93 -18.82
C THR A 187 -14.71 -3.41 -19.16
N ARG A 188 -13.53 -3.87 -19.55
CA ARG A 188 -13.27 -5.28 -19.84
C ARG A 188 -13.54 -6.18 -18.62
N TYR A 189 -13.14 -5.77 -17.43
CA TYR A 189 -13.42 -6.53 -16.21
C TYR A 189 -14.92 -6.65 -15.95
N ALA A 190 -15.69 -5.56 -16.11
CA ALA A 190 -17.13 -5.59 -15.95
C ALA A 190 -17.82 -6.52 -16.96
N GLU A 191 -17.37 -6.52 -18.22
CA GLU A 191 -17.88 -7.40 -19.28
C GLU A 191 -17.53 -8.88 -19.02
N GLN A 192 -16.30 -9.15 -18.56
CA GLN A 192 -15.79 -10.52 -18.40
C GLN A 192 -16.29 -11.20 -17.13
N TYR A 193 -16.37 -10.45 -16.02
CA TYR A 193 -16.66 -11.02 -14.69
C TYR A 193 -18.06 -10.67 -14.15
N GLY A 194 -18.86 -9.90 -14.90
CA GLY A 194 -20.25 -9.59 -14.58
C GLY A 194 -20.38 -8.71 -13.34
N ASP A 195 -21.17 -9.17 -12.39
CA ASP A 195 -21.48 -8.42 -11.14
C ASP A 195 -20.28 -8.44 -10.20
N ILE A 196 -19.50 -7.38 -10.19
CA ILE A 196 -18.27 -7.25 -9.39
C ILE A 196 -18.53 -6.43 -8.14
N ARG A 197 -18.33 -7.01 -6.96
CA ARG A 197 -18.31 -6.28 -5.69
C ARG A 197 -16.95 -5.57 -5.50
N ILE A 198 -16.98 -4.29 -5.12
CA ILE A 198 -15.77 -3.48 -4.92
C ILE A 198 -15.36 -3.48 -3.45
N ILE A 199 -14.13 -3.85 -3.17
CA ILE A 199 -13.48 -3.75 -1.87
C ILE A 199 -12.38 -2.70 -1.97
N GLY A 200 -12.61 -1.54 -1.37
CA GLY A 200 -11.63 -0.47 -1.34
C GLY A 200 -10.70 -0.55 -0.12
N SER A 201 -9.43 -0.28 -0.31
CA SER A 201 -8.45 -0.19 0.77
C SER A 201 -7.63 1.09 0.76
N GLY A 202 -6.83 1.26 1.80
CA GLY A 202 -5.90 2.38 1.93
C GLY A 202 -6.47 3.61 2.63
N GLY A 203 -5.59 4.60 2.77
CA GLY A 203 -5.90 5.82 3.52
C GLY A 203 -6.97 6.70 2.88
N ASN A 204 -7.09 6.67 1.56
CA ASN A 204 -8.04 7.48 0.80
C ASN A 204 -9.47 6.95 0.98
N ILE A 205 -9.69 5.64 0.84
CA ILE A 205 -11.01 5.01 1.10
C ILE A 205 -11.43 5.21 2.55
N ASN A 206 -10.50 5.05 3.51
CA ASN A 206 -10.80 5.31 4.91
C ASN A 206 -11.20 6.77 5.16
N LYS A 207 -10.63 7.72 4.44
CA LYS A 207 -11.02 9.13 4.51
C LYS A 207 -12.41 9.36 3.91
N LEU A 208 -12.70 8.80 2.74
CA LEU A 208 -14.03 8.88 2.12
C LEU A 208 -15.10 8.28 3.04
N ASN A 209 -14.85 7.10 3.61
CA ASN A 209 -15.78 6.48 4.56
C ASN A 209 -16.04 7.39 5.79
N LYS A 210 -14.99 8.05 6.33
CA LYS A 210 -15.16 8.99 7.43
C LYS A 210 -15.96 10.24 7.04
N LEU A 211 -15.82 10.72 5.81
CA LEU A 211 -16.56 11.90 5.31
C LEU A 211 -18.03 11.56 5.05
N ALA A 212 -18.32 10.37 4.51
CA ALA A 212 -19.67 9.90 4.25
C ALA A 212 -20.47 9.58 5.54
N ARG A 213 -19.78 9.25 6.64
CA ARG A 213 -20.40 8.86 7.94
C ARG A 213 -21.02 10.02 8.74
N HIS A 214 -21.44 11.12 8.16
CA HIS A 214 -22.22 12.11 8.87
C HIS A 214 -23.66 11.63 9.24
N SER A 215 -24.06 10.44 8.82
CA SER A 215 -25.28 9.74 9.28
C SER A 215 -24.93 8.50 10.08
N LYS A 216 -25.61 8.33 11.20
CA LYS A 216 -25.43 7.37 12.31
C LYS A 216 -25.50 5.87 11.99
N GLN A 217 -25.07 5.39 10.84
CA GLN A 217 -25.06 3.96 10.55
C GLN A 217 -23.64 3.41 10.50
N ASP A 218 -23.40 2.39 11.33
CA ASP A 218 -22.13 1.66 11.54
C ASP A 218 -21.74 0.73 10.36
N SER A 219 -22.22 1.01 9.14
CA SER A 219 -21.89 0.16 8.00
C SER A 219 -20.51 0.52 7.44
N LYS A 220 -19.69 -0.50 7.19
CA LYS A 220 -18.42 -0.37 6.49
C LYS A 220 -18.61 -0.17 4.97
N ASN A 221 -19.84 -0.25 4.49
CA ASN A 221 -20.20 -0.15 3.09
C ASN A 221 -20.53 1.29 2.72
N LEU A 222 -20.03 1.75 1.57
CA LEU A 222 -20.38 3.02 0.94
C LEU A 222 -21.21 2.74 -0.30
N THR A 223 -22.32 3.41 -0.43
CA THR A 223 -23.10 3.37 -1.67
C THR A 223 -22.54 4.34 -2.71
N LEU A 224 -22.84 4.10 -3.99
CA LEU A 224 -22.43 4.99 -5.08
C LEU A 224 -22.99 6.41 -4.91
N ALA A 225 -24.19 6.53 -4.30
CA ALA A 225 -24.81 7.82 -4.01
C ALA A 225 -24.06 8.61 -2.93
N GLU A 226 -23.52 7.93 -1.92
CA GLU A 226 -22.70 8.56 -0.86
C GLU A 226 -21.33 8.98 -1.38
N LEU A 227 -20.76 8.26 -2.36
CA LEU A 227 -19.49 8.62 -3.00
C LEU A 227 -19.60 9.83 -3.95
N LYS A 228 -20.80 10.14 -4.46
CA LYS A 228 -21.08 11.26 -5.37
C LYS A 228 -21.46 12.58 -4.67
N ARG A 229 -21.65 12.56 -3.36
CA ARG A 229 -21.91 13.73 -2.50
C ARG A 229 -20.63 14.36 -2.01
#